data_2bdd63a9c06840222e45f47e25a5f3a9
#
_entry.id   2bdd63a9c06840222e45f47e25a5f3a9
#
_cell.length_a   1.000
_cell.length_b   1.000
_cell.length_c   1.000
_cell.angle_alpha   90.00
_cell.angle_beta   90.00
_cell.angle_gamma   90.00
#
_symmetry.space_group_name_H-M   'P 1'
#
loop_
_entity.id
_entity.type
_entity.pdbx_description
1 polymer ?
#
loop_
_entity_poly.entity_id
_entity_poly.type
_entity_poly.pdbx_seq_one_letter_code
_entity_poly.pdbx_strand_id
1 'polypeptide(L)'
;MFSKREWAILIGLVVLVLVVYAGLLLVMTRGGIGAGAVASQPTPPWEVLTAQEAYPLAEEVARAWQPDAKLSIASSSWRSGATPQELLEGKTTWGFHFISPSASQSCIVSVVGGEARVIESGSIPKVPVLLELSDWQVDSPQALSIFLDHGGRDFLAAHADADVHLHLLTRIENETLIWLAIGLSSKDGVAHTVPINAVTGAVVEIQS
;
A
#
# COMPACT_ATOMS: atom_id res chain seq x y z
N MET A 1 19.17 -12.82 17.50
CA MET A 1 20.36 -12.27 16.79
C MET A 1 20.19 -12.64 15.33
N PHE A 2 19.72 -11.72 14.51
CA PHE A 2 19.39 -11.99 13.09
C PHE A 2 20.65 -12.43 12.34
N SER A 3 20.51 -13.44 11.49
CA SER A 3 21.57 -13.84 10.60
C SER A 3 21.84 -12.74 9.55
N LYS A 4 23.06 -12.63 9.04
CA LYS A 4 23.41 -11.63 8.00
C LYS A 4 22.55 -11.75 6.75
N ARG A 5 21.97 -12.92 6.47
CA ARG A 5 21.03 -13.16 5.36
C ARG A 5 19.67 -12.56 5.61
N GLU A 6 19.13 -12.67 6.81
CA GLU A 6 17.81 -12.12 7.19
C GLU A 6 17.85 -10.59 7.20
N TRP A 7 18.94 -10.01 7.67
CA TRP A 7 19.19 -8.56 7.58
C TRP A 7 19.22 -8.07 6.12
N ALA A 8 19.84 -8.82 5.22
CA ALA A 8 19.90 -8.47 3.80
C ALA A 8 18.52 -8.54 3.13
N ILE A 9 17.67 -9.48 3.51
CA ILE A 9 16.30 -9.61 2.98
C ILE A 9 15.43 -8.46 3.51
N LEU A 10 15.52 -8.13 4.80
CA LEU A 10 14.76 -7.05 5.42
C LEU A 10 15.17 -5.69 4.86
N ILE A 11 16.46 -5.45 4.68
CA ILE A 11 16.98 -4.23 4.03
C ILE A 11 16.54 -4.18 2.56
N GLY A 12 16.57 -5.31 1.85
CA GLY A 12 16.12 -5.38 0.46
C GLY A 12 14.63 -5.05 0.31
N LEU A 13 13.79 -5.49 1.23
CA LEU A 13 12.35 -5.20 1.24
C LEU A 13 12.08 -3.73 1.57
N VAL A 14 12.77 -3.18 2.55
CA VAL A 14 12.67 -1.75 2.91
C VAL A 14 13.19 -0.85 1.77
N VAL A 15 14.28 -1.21 1.12
CA VAL A 15 14.82 -0.47 -0.04
C VAL A 15 13.86 -0.55 -1.22
N LEU A 16 13.23 -1.69 -1.48
CA LEU A 16 12.23 -1.83 -2.54
C LEU A 16 11.02 -0.93 -2.27
N VAL A 17 10.52 -0.90 -1.04
CA VAL A 17 9.41 -0.02 -0.63
C VAL A 17 9.81 1.45 -0.76
N LEU A 18 11.02 1.83 -0.36
CA LEU A 18 11.52 3.20 -0.48
C LEU A 18 11.73 3.64 -1.93
N VAL A 19 12.17 2.75 -2.82
CA VAL A 19 12.35 3.04 -4.26
C VAL A 19 11.00 3.25 -4.94
N VAL A 20 9.99 2.44 -4.62
CA VAL A 20 8.61 2.63 -5.11
C VAL A 20 8.04 3.96 -4.60
N TYR A 21 8.33 4.31 -3.34
CA TYR A 21 7.87 5.56 -2.74
C TYR A 21 8.57 6.80 -3.32
N ALA A 22 9.88 6.74 -3.56
CA ALA A 22 10.63 7.82 -4.19
C ALA A 22 10.17 8.06 -5.64
N GLY A 23 9.82 7.00 -6.38
CA GLY A 23 9.22 7.09 -7.71
C GLY A 23 7.87 7.81 -7.69
N LEU A 24 7.01 7.48 -6.73
CA LEU A 24 5.70 8.11 -6.57
C LEU A 24 5.79 9.59 -6.22
N LEU A 25 6.71 9.98 -5.32
CA LEU A 25 6.97 11.37 -4.96
C LEU A 25 7.54 12.19 -6.14
N LEU A 26 8.42 11.61 -6.96
CA LEU A 26 9.04 12.30 -8.11
C LEU A 26 8.04 12.59 -9.22
N VAL A 27 7.04 11.74 -9.42
CA VAL A 27 5.95 11.96 -10.38
C VAL A 27 5.03 13.09 -9.90
N MET A 28 4.75 13.16 -8.59
CA MET A 28 3.91 14.24 -8.04
C MET A 28 4.59 15.62 -8.08
N THR A 29 5.93 15.71 -8.02
CA THR A 29 6.65 16.97 -8.01
C THR A 29 7.02 17.50 -9.41
N ARG A 30 7.06 16.64 -10.44
CA ARG A 30 7.41 17.04 -11.82
C ARG A 30 6.25 17.45 -12.71
N GLY A 31 5.00 17.34 -12.25
CA GLY A 31 3.80 17.81 -12.95
C GLY A 31 3.59 19.32 -12.84
N GLY A 32 4.61 20.14 -13.04
CA GLY A 32 4.48 21.59 -13.18
C GLY A 32 3.78 21.94 -14.50
N ILE A 33 2.48 22.09 -14.47
CA ILE A 33 1.66 22.57 -15.58
C ILE A 33 1.54 24.08 -15.44
N GLY A 34 1.84 24.76 -16.56
CA GLY A 34 1.81 26.20 -16.67
C GLY A 34 0.50 26.84 -16.21
N ALA A 35 0.62 27.98 -15.56
CA ALA A 35 -0.48 28.79 -15.05
C ALA A 35 -1.33 29.35 -16.21
N GLY A 36 -2.36 28.61 -16.59
CA GLY A 36 -3.54 29.16 -17.25
C GLY A 36 -4.63 29.25 -16.20
N ALA A 37 -5.15 30.46 -15.94
CA ALA A 37 -6.29 30.65 -15.04
C ALA A 37 -7.54 30.00 -15.65
N VAL A 38 -7.75 28.73 -15.32
CA VAL A 38 -9.03 28.04 -15.55
C VAL A 38 -9.90 28.34 -14.34
N ALA A 39 -11.09 28.92 -14.60
CA ALA A 39 -12.11 29.11 -13.58
C ALA A 39 -12.29 27.80 -12.81
N SER A 40 -12.13 27.90 -11.48
CA SER A 40 -12.30 26.75 -10.57
C SER A 40 -13.73 26.24 -10.68
N GLN A 41 -13.94 25.20 -11.48
CA GLN A 41 -15.10 24.34 -11.28
C GLN A 41 -14.97 23.75 -9.87
N PRO A 42 -16.05 23.70 -9.07
CA PRO A 42 -16.01 23.00 -7.80
C PRO A 42 -15.63 21.56 -8.11
N THR A 43 -14.45 21.16 -7.70
CA THR A 43 -14.00 19.77 -7.77
C THR A 43 -15.01 18.96 -6.99
N PRO A 44 -15.68 17.96 -7.58
CA PRO A 44 -16.54 17.07 -6.81
C PRO A 44 -15.71 16.51 -5.64
N PRO A 45 -16.30 16.32 -4.45
CA PRO A 45 -15.58 15.76 -3.32
C PRO A 45 -14.91 14.47 -3.80
N TRP A 46 -13.58 14.41 -3.66
CA TRP A 46 -12.79 13.26 -4.08
C TRP A 46 -13.36 12.01 -3.41
N GLU A 47 -13.86 11.09 -4.20
CA GLU A 47 -14.32 9.82 -3.69
C GLU A 47 -13.10 9.03 -3.20
N VAL A 48 -13.02 8.86 -1.89
CA VAL A 48 -11.98 8.03 -1.26
C VAL A 48 -12.58 6.66 -0.98
N LEU A 49 -11.84 5.61 -1.33
CA LEU A 49 -12.29 4.23 -1.33
C LEU A 49 -11.49 3.40 -0.32
N THR A 50 -12.10 2.34 0.20
CA THR A 50 -11.36 1.28 0.89
C THR A 50 -10.56 0.47 -0.12
N ALA A 51 -9.69 -0.42 0.37
CA ALA A 51 -8.88 -1.26 -0.53
C ALA A 51 -9.76 -2.19 -1.39
N GLN A 52 -10.80 -2.80 -0.78
CA GLN A 52 -11.71 -3.70 -1.49
C GLN A 52 -12.64 -2.97 -2.45
N GLU A 53 -13.01 -1.72 -2.16
CA GLU A 53 -13.77 -0.88 -3.10
C GLU A 53 -12.92 -0.43 -4.29
N ALA A 54 -11.63 -0.13 -4.07
CA ALA A 54 -10.71 0.35 -5.10
C ALA A 54 -10.17 -0.77 -6.01
N TYR A 55 -10.04 -1.99 -5.49
CA TYR A 55 -9.41 -3.11 -6.20
C TYR A 55 -10.09 -3.45 -7.54
N PRO A 56 -11.43 -3.57 -7.66
CA PRO A 56 -12.09 -3.89 -8.93
C PRO A 56 -11.78 -2.87 -10.04
N LEU A 57 -11.69 -1.58 -9.69
CA LEU A 57 -11.34 -0.52 -10.64
C LEU A 57 -9.90 -0.69 -11.14
N ALA A 58 -8.98 -1.01 -10.23
CA ALA A 58 -7.59 -1.25 -10.57
C ALA A 58 -7.42 -2.53 -11.41
N GLU A 59 -8.14 -3.60 -11.08
CA GLU A 59 -8.09 -4.87 -11.79
C GLU A 59 -8.56 -4.73 -13.24
N GLU A 60 -9.64 -3.98 -13.49
CA GLU A 60 -10.13 -3.70 -14.85
C GLU A 60 -9.05 -3.04 -15.71
N VAL A 61 -8.40 -2.00 -15.19
CA VAL A 61 -7.32 -1.28 -15.88
C VAL A 61 -6.10 -2.18 -16.09
N ALA A 62 -5.73 -2.98 -15.08
CA ALA A 62 -4.61 -3.90 -15.20
C ALA A 62 -4.85 -4.99 -16.24
N ARG A 63 -6.06 -5.55 -16.31
CA ARG A 63 -6.45 -6.56 -17.33
C ARG A 63 -6.54 -5.97 -18.74
N ALA A 64 -6.90 -4.70 -18.88
CA ALA A 64 -6.83 -4.00 -20.15
C ALA A 64 -5.38 -3.77 -20.61
N TRP A 65 -4.44 -3.59 -19.65
CA TRP A 65 -3.01 -3.52 -19.93
C TRP A 65 -2.43 -4.89 -20.32
N GLN A 66 -2.68 -5.93 -19.52
CA GLN A 66 -2.29 -7.33 -19.79
C GLN A 66 -3.37 -8.29 -19.27
N PRO A 67 -3.93 -9.17 -20.12
CA PRO A 67 -5.06 -10.03 -19.74
C PRO A 67 -4.77 -11.00 -18.60
N ASP A 68 -3.50 -11.37 -18.39
CA ASP A 68 -3.04 -12.27 -17.34
C ASP A 68 -2.49 -11.53 -16.11
N ALA A 69 -2.74 -10.21 -16.01
CA ALA A 69 -2.29 -9.40 -14.88
C ALA A 69 -2.88 -9.92 -13.56
N LYS A 70 -2.00 -10.13 -12.59
CA LYS A 70 -2.33 -10.55 -11.21
C LYS A 70 -1.74 -9.59 -10.21
N LEU A 71 -2.45 -9.35 -9.12
CA LEU A 71 -1.99 -8.48 -8.04
C LEU A 71 -0.79 -9.11 -7.30
N SER A 72 0.20 -8.28 -7.00
CA SER A 72 1.35 -8.64 -6.18
C SER A 72 1.38 -7.88 -4.86
N ILE A 73 0.98 -6.59 -4.86
CA ILE A 73 0.92 -5.74 -3.66
C ILE A 73 -0.20 -4.73 -3.85
N ALA A 74 -0.99 -4.49 -2.80
CA ALA A 74 -1.77 -3.26 -2.68
C ALA A 74 -1.17 -2.39 -1.56
N SER A 75 -1.13 -1.08 -1.76
CA SER A 75 -0.52 -0.17 -0.81
C SER A 75 -1.23 1.17 -0.74
N SER A 76 -1.22 1.73 0.45
CA SER A 76 -1.61 3.12 0.68
C SER A 76 -0.92 3.72 1.89
N SER A 77 -1.10 5.03 2.07
CA SER A 77 -0.55 5.76 3.21
C SER A 77 -1.43 6.91 3.63
N TRP A 78 -1.39 7.19 4.93
CA TRP A 78 -1.95 8.37 5.57
C TRP A 78 -0.81 9.19 6.12
N ARG A 79 -0.80 10.47 5.79
CA ARG A 79 0.26 11.40 6.21
C ARG A 79 0.17 11.68 7.70
N SER A 80 1.26 12.20 8.26
CA SER A 80 1.33 12.68 9.64
C SER A 80 0.21 13.66 9.95
N GLY A 81 -0.36 13.49 11.15
CA GLY A 81 -1.53 14.22 11.59
C GLY A 81 -2.87 13.59 11.21
N ALA A 82 -2.89 12.45 10.51
CA ALA A 82 -4.12 11.68 10.30
C ALA A 82 -4.70 11.27 11.67
N THR A 83 -5.98 11.56 11.85
CA THR A 83 -6.67 11.21 13.09
C THR A 83 -7.00 9.72 13.14
N PRO A 84 -7.15 9.12 14.34
CA PRO A 84 -7.65 7.75 14.45
C PRO A 84 -8.99 7.52 13.73
N GLN A 85 -9.84 8.53 13.65
CA GLN A 85 -11.11 8.42 12.94
C GLN A 85 -10.92 8.32 11.43
N GLU A 86 -10.04 9.14 10.84
CA GLU A 86 -9.68 9.05 9.41
C GLU A 86 -9.05 7.70 9.07
N LEU A 87 -8.21 7.17 9.96
CA LEU A 87 -7.65 5.81 9.80
C LEU A 87 -8.74 4.74 9.85
N LEU A 88 -9.72 4.86 10.78
CA LEU A 88 -10.81 3.88 10.90
C LEU A 88 -11.75 3.86 9.70
N GLU A 89 -11.84 4.93 8.92
CA GLU A 89 -12.55 4.92 7.64
C GLU A 89 -11.83 4.05 6.61
N GLY A 90 -10.51 3.90 6.73
CA GLY A 90 -9.66 3.07 5.84
C GLY A 90 -9.69 3.53 4.39
N LYS A 91 -10.23 4.72 4.14
CA LYS A 91 -10.46 5.29 2.81
C LYS A 91 -9.33 6.24 2.45
N THR A 92 -8.78 6.06 1.26
CA THR A 92 -7.65 6.85 0.79
C THR A 92 -7.43 6.65 -0.71
N THR A 93 -6.31 7.11 -1.23
CA THR A 93 -5.81 6.76 -2.56
C THR A 93 -5.01 5.46 -2.49
N TRP A 94 -5.21 4.59 -3.48
CA TRP A 94 -4.59 3.28 -3.51
C TRP A 94 -3.62 3.13 -4.67
N GLY A 95 -2.51 2.42 -4.42
CA GLY A 95 -1.60 1.91 -5.43
C GLY A 95 -1.66 0.38 -5.48
N PHE A 96 -1.86 -0.17 -6.66
CA PHE A 96 -1.91 -1.62 -6.90
C PHE A 96 -0.81 -2.01 -7.87
N HIS A 97 0.09 -2.88 -7.45
CA HIS A 97 1.17 -3.41 -8.27
C HIS A 97 0.76 -4.73 -8.89
N PHE A 98 0.56 -4.74 -10.21
CA PHE A 98 0.19 -5.92 -10.97
C PHE A 98 1.39 -6.47 -11.74
N ILE A 99 1.37 -7.77 -11.93
CA ILE A 99 2.37 -8.53 -12.67
C ILE A 99 1.67 -9.29 -13.79
N SER A 100 2.21 -9.22 -15.01
CA SER A 100 1.91 -10.17 -16.09
C SER A 100 3.01 -11.23 -16.14
N PRO A 101 2.74 -12.47 -15.69
CA PRO A 101 3.74 -13.54 -15.72
C PRO A 101 4.15 -13.90 -17.16
N SER A 102 3.22 -13.89 -18.10
CA SER A 102 3.49 -14.25 -19.50
C SER A 102 4.40 -13.26 -20.21
N ALA A 103 4.24 -11.96 -19.90
CA ALA A 103 5.05 -10.88 -20.49
C ALA A 103 6.33 -10.58 -19.69
N SER A 104 6.47 -11.11 -18.48
CA SER A 104 7.53 -10.71 -17.51
C SER A 104 7.57 -9.19 -17.32
N GLN A 105 6.40 -8.61 -17.14
CA GLN A 105 6.19 -7.18 -16.97
C GLN A 105 5.41 -6.89 -15.71
N SER A 106 5.55 -5.66 -15.21
CA SER A 106 4.74 -5.13 -14.11
C SER A 106 4.13 -3.79 -14.48
N CYS A 107 3.02 -3.46 -13.83
CA CYS A 107 2.50 -2.10 -13.83
C CYS A 107 2.01 -1.70 -12.44
N ILE A 108 2.01 -0.39 -12.19
CA ILE A 108 1.39 0.22 -11.02
C ILE A 108 0.12 0.92 -11.50
N VAL A 109 -1.01 0.51 -10.93
CA VAL A 109 -2.30 1.20 -11.14
C VAL A 109 -2.58 2.04 -9.90
N SER A 110 -2.79 3.32 -10.10
CA SER A 110 -3.24 4.23 -9.04
C SER A 110 -4.75 4.43 -9.12
N VAL A 111 -5.43 4.36 -7.98
CA VAL A 111 -6.86 4.69 -7.84
C VAL A 111 -6.99 5.94 -6.99
N VAL A 112 -7.47 7.02 -7.61
CA VAL A 112 -7.63 8.34 -7.00
C VAL A 112 -8.99 8.90 -7.39
N GLY A 113 -9.80 9.30 -6.42
CA GLY A 113 -11.11 9.90 -6.70
C GLY A 113 -12.06 8.98 -7.47
N GLY A 114 -11.99 7.67 -7.24
CA GLY A 114 -12.81 6.69 -7.97
C GLY A 114 -12.31 6.38 -9.39
N GLU A 115 -11.21 7.00 -9.84
CA GLU A 115 -10.61 6.76 -11.14
C GLU A 115 -9.33 5.92 -11.03
N ALA A 116 -9.23 4.87 -11.83
CA ALA A 116 -8.05 4.01 -11.92
C ALA A 116 -7.24 4.30 -13.19
N ARG A 117 -5.90 4.34 -13.07
CA ARG A 117 -5.00 4.51 -14.22
C ARG A 117 -3.65 3.86 -14.00
N VAL A 118 -3.06 3.34 -15.07
CA VAL A 118 -1.64 2.93 -15.05
C VAL A 118 -0.77 4.17 -14.93
N ILE A 119 0.08 4.22 -13.91
CA ILE A 119 1.02 5.32 -13.69
C ILE A 119 2.45 4.93 -14.02
N GLU A 120 2.78 3.64 -13.98
CA GLU A 120 4.10 3.11 -14.29
C GLU A 120 3.96 1.70 -14.86
N SER A 121 4.83 1.33 -15.81
CA SER A 121 4.96 -0.05 -16.27
C SER A 121 6.39 -0.32 -16.74
N GLY A 122 6.83 -1.59 -16.65
CA GLY A 122 8.19 -1.97 -17.02
C GLY A 122 8.41 -3.48 -16.97
N SER A 123 9.60 -3.89 -17.46
CA SER A 123 10.02 -5.30 -17.38
C SER A 123 10.54 -5.65 -15.99
N ILE A 124 10.29 -6.87 -15.57
CA ILE A 124 10.78 -7.41 -14.30
C ILE A 124 11.71 -8.60 -14.54
N PRO A 125 12.84 -8.69 -13.81
CA PRO A 125 13.81 -9.78 -13.98
C PRO A 125 13.30 -11.11 -13.39
N LYS A 126 12.36 -11.04 -12.45
CA LYS A 126 11.79 -12.20 -11.76
C LYS A 126 10.37 -11.91 -11.34
N VAL A 127 9.46 -12.83 -11.61
CA VAL A 127 8.08 -12.74 -11.13
C VAL A 127 8.06 -12.91 -9.60
N PRO A 128 7.54 -11.91 -8.85
CA PRO A 128 7.37 -12.03 -7.40
C PRO A 128 6.22 -12.97 -7.05
N VAL A 129 6.01 -13.20 -5.75
CA VAL A 129 4.83 -13.90 -5.26
C VAL A 129 3.59 -13.08 -5.60
N LEU A 130 2.58 -13.76 -6.17
CA LEU A 130 1.30 -13.16 -6.54
C LEU A 130 0.29 -13.39 -5.41
N LEU A 131 -0.64 -12.46 -5.25
CA LEU A 131 -1.67 -12.60 -4.23
C LEU A 131 -2.79 -13.53 -4.70
N GLU A 132 -3.16 -14.48 -3.86
CA GLU A 132 -4.40 -15.24 -4.00
C GLU A 132 -5.49 -14.52 -3.18
N LEU A 133 -6.41 -13.86 -3.88
CA LEU A 133 -7.40 -12.96 -3.27
C LEU A 133 -8.73 -13.63 -2.93
N SER A 134 -8.90 -14.93 -3.24
CA SER A 134 -10.12 -15.68 -2.96
C SER A 134 -10.57 -15.60 -1.49
N ASP A 135 -9.60 -15.52 -0.59
CA ASP A 135 -9.82 -15.53 0.86
C ASP A 135 -9.60 -14.15 1.51
N TRP A 136 -9.45 -13.09 0.72
CA TRP A 136 -9.30 -11.75 1.26
C TRP A 136 -10.60 -11.26 1.90
N GLN A 137 -10.69 -11.34 3.23
CA GLN A 137 -11.88 -11.00 4.02
C GLN A 137 -11.74 -9.68 4.79
N VAL A 138 -10.51 -9.35 5.24
CA VAL A 138 -10.24 -8.16 6.05
C VAL A 138 -9.91 -6.99 5.14
N ASP A 139 -10.76 -5.96 5.12
CA ASP A 139 -10.52 -4.73 4.35
C ASP A 139 -9.68 -3.72 5.15
N SER A 140 -9.28 -2.64 4.51
CA SER A 140 -8.45 -1.57 5.09
C SER A 140 -9.02 -0.96 6.39
N PRO A 141 -10.33 -0.70 6.58
CA PRO A 141 -10.86 -0.19 7.84
C PRO A 141 -10.61 -1.14 9.02
N GLN A 142 -10.86 -2.45 8.80
CA GLN A 142 -10.63 -3.45 9.85
C GLN A 142 -9.14 -3.60 10.16
N ALA A 143 -8.29 -3.62 9.13
CA ALA A 143 -6.84 -3.72 9.32
C ALA A 143 -6.30 -2.54 10.14
N LEU A 144 -6.76 -1.32 9.86
CA LEU A 144 -6.36 -0.14 10.61
C LEU A 144 -6.94 -0.09 12.03
N SER A 145 -8.17 -0.60 12.23
CA SER A 145 -8.70 -0.78 13.59
C SER A 145 -7.81 -1.69 14.42
N ILE A 146 -7.41 -2.84 13.86
CA ILE A 146 -6.52 -3.79 14.53
C ILE A 146 -5.16 -3.15 14.83
N PHE A 147 -4.58 -2.41 13.88
CA PHE A 147 -3.35 -1.66 14.10
C PHE A 147 -3.46 -0.70 15.28
N LEU A 148 -4.53 0.11 15.32
CA LEU A 148 -4.77 1.07 16.40
C LEU A 148 -4.92 0.39 17.77
N ASP A 149 -5.58 -0.77 17.82
CA ASP A 149 -5.84 -1.51 19.06
C ASP A 149 -4.61 -2.31 19.55
N HIS A 150 -3.61 -2.51 18.68
CA HIS A 150 -2.36 -3.19 19.00
C HIS A 150 -1.16 -2.23 19.11
N GLY A 151 -1.35 -1.10 19.79
CA GLY A 151 -0.30 -0.12 20.10
C GLY A 151 -0.18 1.04 19.12
N GLY A 152 -0.89 1.00 17.99
CA GLY A 152 -0.86 2.10 17.01
C GLY A 152 -1.34 3.43 17.59
N ARG A 153 -2.37 3.43 18.46
CA ARG A 153 -2.85 4.67 19.14
C ARG A 153 -1.78 5.31 20.01
N ASP A 154 -1.11 4.51 20.82
CA ASP A 154 -0.06 5.00 21.73
C ASP A 154 1.14 5.48 20.92
N PHE A 155 1.49 4.74 19.84
CA PHE A 155 2.55 5.14 18.94
C PHE A 155 2.27 6.50 18.29
N LEU A 156 1.08 6.70 17.71
CA LEU A 156 0.70 7.96 17.07
C LEU A 156 0.57 9.11 18.06
N ALA A 157 0.17 8.85 19.31
CA ALA A 157 0.14 9.84 20.35
C ALA A 157 1.55 10.29 20.77
N ALA A 158 2.53 9.39 20.74
CA ALA A 158 3.94 9.69 21.05
C ALA A 158 4.68 10.33 19.87
N HIS A 159 4.27 10.05 18.64
CA HIS A 159 4.94 10.47 17.40
C HIS A 159 3.97 11.18 16.46
N ALA A 160 3.69 12.47 16.75
CA ALA A 160 2.75 13.27 15.95
C ALA A 160 3.20 13.53 14.50
N ASP A 161 4.46 13.26 14.19
CA ASP A 161 5.05 13.31 12.84
C ASP A 161 4.96 11.98 12.07
N ALA A 162 4.37 10.95 12.68
CA ALA A 162 4.33 9.63 12.07
C ALA A 162 3.32 9.56 10.90
N ASP A 163 3.77 8.97 9.80
CA ASP A 163 2.92 8.50 8.72
C ASP A 163 2.43 7.07 9.03
N VAL A 164 1.25 6.71 8.52
CA VAL A 164 0.75 5.33 8.57
C VAL A 164 0.75 4.74 7.18
N HIS A 165 1.36 3.58 7.02
CA HIS A 165 1.40 2.82 5.78
C HIS A 165 0.65 1.51 5.94
N LEU A 166 -0.08 1.10 4.90
CA LEU A 166 -0.80 -0.16 4.88
C LEU A 166 -0.48 -0.89 3.58
N HIS A 167 0.01 -2.13 3.69
CA HIS A 167 0.37 -2.96 2.56
C HIS A 167 -0.30 -4.32 2.64
N LEU A 168 -1.01 -4.73 1.58
CA LEU A 168 -1.48 -6.09 1.39
C LEU A 168 -0.42 -6.85 0.60
N LEU A 169 0.08 -7.94 1.15
CA LEU A 169 1.12 -8.76 0.53
C LEU A 169 1.02 -10.22 0.98
N THR A 170 1.74 -11.11 0.30
CA THR A 170 1.87 -12.51 0.71
C THR A 170 3.14 -12.70 1.53
N ARG A 171 2.99 -13.32 2.70
CA ARG A 171 4.13 -13.76 3.51
C ARG A 171 4.76 -15.00 2.86
N ILE A 172 6.07 -14.90 2.55
CA ILE A 172 6.78 -15.92 1.74
C ILE A 172 6.87 -17.28 2.44
N GLU A 173 7.01 -17.28 3.77
CA GLU A 173 7.26 -18.50 4.55
C GLU A 173 6.10 -19.49 4.54
N ASN A 174 4.88 -19.00 4.41
CA ASN A 174 3.67 -19.82 4.50
C ASN A 174 2.57 -19.42 3.50
N GLU A 175 2.90 -18.59 2.53
CA GLU A 175 1.98 -18.09 1.49
C GLU A 175 0.70 -17.42 2.04
N THR A 176 0.74 -16.97 3.30
CA THR A 176 -0.40 -16.33 3.95
C THR A 176 -0.56 -14.89 3.47
N LEU A 177 -1.78 -14.52 3.09
CA LEU A 177 -2.13 -13.15 2.78
C LEU A 177 -2.17 -12.32 4.07
N ILE A 178 -1.39 -11.24 4.12
CA ILE A 178 -1.32 -10.37 5.30
C ILE A 178 -1.47 -8.89 4.93
N TRP A 179 -2.07 -8.17 5.82
CA TRP A 179 -1.89 -6.74 5.94
C TRP A 179 -0.67 -6.44 6.80
N LEU A 180 0.20 -5.58 6.32
CA LEU A 180 1.29 -5.01 7.10
C LEU A 180 0.98 -3.54 7.36
N ALA A 181 0.56 -3.24 8.58
CA ALA A 181 0.28 -1.87 9.02
C ALA A 181 1.50 -1.32 9.76
N ILE A 182 2.00 -0.16 9.33
CA ILE A 182 3.24 0.43 9.80
C ILE A 182 3.01 1.89 10.15
N GLY A 183 3.18 2.26 11.42
CA GLY A 183 3.41 3.65 11.84
C GLY A 183 4.90 3.96 11.75
N LEU A 184 5.29 5.02 11.08
CA LEU A 184 6.68 5.41 10.89
C LEU A 184 6.88 6.89 11.24
N SER A 185 7.64 7.17 12.31
CA SER A 185 8.08 8.52 12.62
C SER A 185 9.24 8.93 11.72
N SER A 186 9.07 10.03 11.00
CA SER A 186 10.10 10.56 10.11
C SER A 186 11.21 11.28 10.87
N LYS A 187 10.94 11.73 12.11
CA LYS A 187 11.86 12.52 12.93
C LYS A 187 12.96 11.67 13.55
N ASP A 188 12.63 10.52 14.08
CA ASP A 188 13.55 9.65 14.83
C ASP A 188 13.71 8.26 14.21
N GLY A 189 13.00 7.97 13.12
CA GLY A 189 13.10 6.71 12.40
C GLY A 189 12.52 5.51 13.15
N VAL A 190 11.72 5.76 14.21
CA VAL A 190 11.06 4.69 14.96
C VAL A 190 9.84 4.20 14.20
N ALA A 191 9.65 2.89 14.16
CA ALA A 191 8.50 2.28 13.52
C ALA A 191 7.73 1.37 14.50
N HIS A 192 6.41 1.39 14.38
CA HIS A 192 5.51 0.42 15.01
C HIS A 192 4.83 -0.38 13.91
N THR A 193 4.99 -1.71 13.92
CA THR A 193 4.52 -2.58 12.85
C THR A 193 3.61 -3.65 13.40
N VAL A 194 2.43 -3.81 12.78
CA VAL A 194 1.44 -4.83 13.12
C VAL A 194 1.12 -5.64 11.87
N PRO A 195 1.60 -6.89 11.77
CA PRO A 195 1.19 -7.81 10.71
C PRO A 195 -0.14 -8.46 11.08
N ILE A 196 -1.09 -8.45 10.16
CA ILE A 196 -2.46 -8.90 10.37
C ILE A 196 -2.81 -9.92 9.28
N ASN A 197 -3.31 -11.06 9.64
CA ASN A 197 -3.82 -12.04 8.69
C ASN A 197 -5.03 -11.44 7.95
N ALA A 198 -4.94 -11.30 6.62
CA ALA A 198 -5.98 -10.64 5.82
C ALA A 198 -7.23 -11.51 5.60
N VAL A 199 -7.22 -12.75 6.08
CA VAL A 199 -8.38 -13.66 6.06
C VAL A 199 -9.12 -13.62 7.39
N THR A 200 -8.40 -13.70 8.51
CA THR A 200 -9.00 -13.90 9.85
C THR A 200 -9.01 -12.63 10.71
N GLY A 201 -8.21 -11.62 10.39
CA GLY A 201 -7.99 -10.46 11.23
C GLY A 201 -7.06 -10.71 12.43
N ALA A 202 -6.54 -11.92 12.61
CA ALA A 202 -5.62 -12.21 13.70
C ALA A 202 -4.26 -11.50 13.47
N VAL A 203 -3.69 -10.95 14.54
CA VAL A 203 -2.31 -10.45 14.50
C VAL A 203 -1.36 -11.64 14.39
N VAL A 204 -0.42 -11.55 13.47
CA VAL A 204 0.55 -12.62 13.17
C VAL A 204 1.85 -12.32 13.89
N GLU A 205 2.34 -13.28 14.68
CA GLU A 205 3.66 -13.14 15.30
C GLU A 205 4.76 -13.21 14.23
N ILE A 206 5.67 -12.22 14.26
CA ILE A 206 6.89 -12.29 13.48
C ILE A 206 7.87 -13.13 14.30
N GLN A 207 8.08 -14.38 13.92
CA GLN A 207 9.13 -15.19 14.53
C GLN A 207 10.49 -14.53 14.26
N SER A 208 11.13 -14.11 15.33
CA SER A 208 12.45 -13.49 15.34
C SER A 208 13.58 -14.52 15.22
#